data_0ba26b5d99ee1d8504315671590bad3c
#
_entry.id   0ba26b5d99ee1d8504315671590bad3c
#
_cell.length_a   1.000
_cell.length_b   1.000
_cell.length_c   1.000
_cell.angle_alpha   90.00
_cell.angle_beta   90.00
_cell.angle_gamma   90.00
#
_symmetry.space_group_name_H-M   'P 1'
#
loop_
_entity.id
_entity.type
_entity.pdbx_description
1 polymer ?
#
loop_
_entity_poly.entity_id
_entity_poly.type
_entity_poly.pdbx_seq_one_letter_code
_entity_poly.pdbx_strand_id
1 'polypeptide(L)'
;MSHTELNRRTVIAGAAAAGVAASALGGTAHAAGRESSSGSRKPAREYFGTLADGTRVHRWSLANGGTRLKVLSYGGIVQSLEIPDRHGRYANVSLGYDNLDAYVAGTTFFGATIGRYGNRIAEGRFTLDGKNYRLSVNDGENSLHGGARGFNTKVWDVEPFTSGSDVGLHLHYVSPDGEMGYPGTLRAKVTYTLTRHGDWRIDYEAVTDRPTVVNLTNHTYYNLAGEGSGSIYDHELWLAAGRYTPTDAGLIPTGELARVKGTPFDFTRPKQIGRDIRTGHPQLVTAKGFDHNFVLDKGVTARPVHVVTLRDTDSGRTLRISTDQPGVQFYSGNFLDGTLVGASGRTYRQGDGLALETQHFPDSPNHPAFPSTVLRPGRTYRTTTVHSFDA
;
A
#
# COMPACT_ATOMS: atom_id res chain seq x y z
N MET A 1 7.88 23.56 -62.42
CA MET A 1 8.58 24.86 -62.56
C MET A 1 9.13 25.14 -61.19
N SER A 2 10.28 25.01 -61.09
CA SER A 2 11.66 25.52 -61.01
C SER A 2 12.12 25.44 -59.56
N HIS A 3 12.91 24.48 -59.18
CA HIS A 3 14.36 24.47 -59.04
C HIS A 3 14.99 25.73 -58.43
N THR A 4 15.64 25.65 -57.30
CA THR A 4 17.10 25.90 -57.28
C THR A 4 17.75 25.35 -56.00
N GLU A 5 18.78 24.57 -56.28
CA GLU A 5 19.80 24.00 -55.38
C GLU A 5 20.92 24.99 -55.02
N LEU A 6 21.84 24.46 -54.18
CA LEU A 6 23.27 24.78 -54.02
C LEU A 6 23.63 25.83 -52.94
N ASN A 7 24.67 25.73 -52.15
CA ASN A 7 25.96 25.05 -52.34
C ASN A 7 26.75 24.91 -51.03
N ARG A 8 27.67 23.99 -51.06
CA ARG A 8 28.74 23.60 -50.14
C ARG A 8 29.91 24.62 -50.08
N ARG A 9 30.77 24.35 -49.07
CA ARG A 9 32.23 24.61 -48.96
C ARG A 9 32.63 25.63 -47.90
N THR A 10 33.71 25.59 -47.11
CA THR A 10 34.91 24.69 -47.10
C THR A 10 35.74 25.08 -45.84
N VAL A 11 36.21 24.09 -45.10
CA VAL A 11 37.51 23.92 -44.41
C VAL A 11 38.48 25.14 -44.34
N ILE A 12 39.08 25.35 -43.14
CA ILE A 12 40.55 25.51 -43.01
C ILE A 12 41.01 25.06 -41.61
N ALA A 13 42.07 24.23 -41.60
CA ALA A 13 42.81 23.72 -40.46
C ALA A 13 43.88 24.74 -40.02
N GLY A 14 44.22 24.70 -38.75
CA GLY A 14 45.40 25.40 -38.21
C GLY A 14 45.96 24.62 -37.02
N ALA A 15 47.03 23.90 -37.26
CA ALA A 15 47.84 23.23 -36.24
C ALA A 15 48.93 24.19 -35.74
N ALA A 16 49.14 24.20 -34.42
CA ALA A 16 50.45 24.61 -33.85
C ALA A 16 50.70 23.80 -32.59
N ALA A 17 51.79 23.09 -32.60
CA ALA A 17 52.38 22.31 -31.51
C ALA A 17 53.27 23.22 -30.63
N ALA A 18 53.36 22.94 -29.34
CA ALA A 18 54.58 22.69 -28.57
C ALA A 18 54.36 22.91 -27.07
N GLY A 19 54.94 22.02 -26.27
CA GLY A 19 55.33 22.35 -24.89
C GLY A 19 55.06 21.23 -23.88
N VAL A 20 55.98 20.25 -23.83
CA VAL A 20 56.06 19.26 -22.73
C VAL A 20 56.56 19.92 -21.48
N ALA A 21 55.81 19.77 -20.36
CA ALA A 21 56.39 19.88 -19.03
C ALA A 21 55.71 18.83 -18.13
N ALA A 22 56.44 17.78 -17.83
CA ALA A 22 56.06 16.78 -16.83
C ALA A 22 56.26 17.34 -15.45
N SER A 23 55.18 17.39 -14.65
CA SER A 23 55.22 17.54 -13.22
C SER A 23 54.42 16.40 -12.60
N ALA A 24 55.15 15.45 -12.03
CA ALA A 24 54.60 14.41 -11.19
C ALA A 24 54.15 15.04 -9.88
N LEU A 25 52.82 15.03 -9.67
CA LEU A 25 52.25 15.27 -8.32
C LEU A 25 51.34 14.11 -8.02
N GLY A 26 51.71 13.41 -6.92
CA GLY A 26 51.02 12.24 -6.42
C GLY A 26 49.53 12.52 -6.14
N GLY A 27 48.69 11.90 -6.94
CA GLY A 27 47.28 11.84 -6.70
C GLY A 27 46.97 10.86 -5.57
N THR A 28 46.70 11.38 -4.39
CA THR A 28 46.01 10.60 -3.34
C THR A 28 44.66 10.24 -3.87
N ALA A 29 44.49 8.94 -4.18
CA ALA A 29 43.19 8.35 -4.45
C ALA A 29 42.32 8.57 -3.21
N HIS A 30 41.40 9.51 -3.27
CA HIS A 30 40.29 9.58 -2.32
C HIS A 30 39.44 8.33 -2.56
N ALA A 31 39.68 7.31 -1.75
CA ALA A 31 38.70 6.24 -1.56
C ALA A 31 37.41 6.93 -1.12
N ALA A 32 36.40 6.93 -2.01
CA ALA A 32 35.05 7.27 -1.67
C ALA A 32 34.64 6.31 -0.56
N GLY A 33 34.70 6.79 0.67
CA GLY A 33 34.27 6.05 1.84
C GLY A 33 32.83 5.66 1.64
N ARG A 34 32.56 4.38 1.60
CA ARG A 34 31.22 3.83 1.85
C ARG A 34 30.81 4.35 3.23
N GLU A 35 29.99 5.38 3.25
CA GLU A 35 29.26 5.73 4.47
C GLU A 35 28.33 4.58 4.82
N SER A 36 28.83 3.63 5.58
CA SER A 36 28.01 2.67 6.33
C SER A 36 27.41 3.41 7.53
N SER A 37 26.43 4.30 7.29
CA SER A 37 25.63 4.84 8.38
C SER A 37 24.55 3.82 8.77
N SER A 38 24.92 2.74 9.42
CA SER A 38 24.01 1.79 10.07
C SER A 38 23.55 2.29 11.44
N GLY A 39 23.20 3.54 11.55
CA GLY A 39 22.56 4.10 12.73
C GLY A 39 21.09 4.38 12.45
N SER A 40 20.17 3.79 13.20
CA SER A 40 18.76 4.17 13.19
C SER A 40 18.64 5.67 13.44
N ARG A 41 18.25 6.43 12.42
CA ARG A 41 18.01 7.86 12.58
C ARG A 41 16.65 8.04 13.23
N LYS A 42 16.54 8.91 14.26
CA LYS A 42 15.23 9.28 14.82
C LYS A 42 14.29 9.73 13.71
N PRO A 43 12.98 9.36 13.76
CA PRO A 43 11.99 9.84 12.79
C PRO A 43 12.02 11.37 12.70
N ALA A 44 12.06 11.90 11.48
CA ALA A 44 12.06 13.34 11.23
C ALA A 44 10.68 13.80 10.78
N ARG A 45 10.22 14.93 11.31
CA ARG A 45 8.94 15.56 10.98
C ARG A 45 9.15 16.81 10.15
N GLU A 46 8.35 16.95 9.10
CA GLU A 46 8.28 18.17 8.29
C GLU A 46 6.83 18.57 8.03
N TYR A 47 6.59 19.83 7.71
CA TYR A 47 5.30 20.33 7.28
C TYR A 47 5.01 19.81 5.86
N PHE A 48 3.78 19.30 5.63
CA PHE A 48 3.37 18.79 4.32
C PHE A 48 2.24 19.61 3.68
N GLY A 49 1.36 20.20 4.48
CA GLY A 49 0.25 21.01 4.01
C GLY A 49 -0.73 21.39 5.11
N THR A 50 -1.78 22.13 4.75
CA THR A 50 -2.87 22.54 5.66
C THR A 50 -4.21 22.23 5.01
N LEU A 51 -5.10 21.57 5.73
CA LEU A 51 -6.47 21.31 5.29
C LEU A 51 -7.30 22.60 5.29
N ALA A 52 -8.44 22.59 4.61
CA ALA A 52 -9.32 23.75 4.49
C ALA A 52 -9.84 24.30 5.85
N ASP A 53 -9.89 23.45 6.88
CA ASP A 53 -10.26 23.85 8.25
C ASP A 53 -9.09 24.41 9.08
N GLY A 54 -7.91 24.59 8.48
CA GLY A 54 -6.70 25.07 9.14
C GLY A 54 -5.87 24.01 9.83
N THR A 55 -6.29 22.73 9.79
CA THR A 55 -5.54 21.63 10.42
C THR A 55 -4.25 21.35 9.65
N ARG A 56 -3.11 21.38 10.36
CA ARG A 56 -1.80 21.11 9.76
C ARG A 56 -1.56 19.62 9.59
N VAL A 57 -1.08 19.23 8.41
CA VAL A 57 -0.63 17.89 8.09
C VAL A 57 0.88 17.85 8.04
N HIS A 58 1.46 16.84 8.67
CA HIS A 58 2.90 16.62 8.73
C HIS A 58 3.28 15.34 7.99
N ARG A 59 4.48 15.33 7.45
CA ARG A 59 5.13 14.14 6.91
C ARG A 59 6.25 13.70 7.85
N TRP A 60 6.29 12.41 8.13
CA TRP A 60 7.31 11.78 8.94
C TRP A 60 8.19 10.89 8.08
N SER A 61 9.51 11.03 8.21
CA SER A 61 10.49 10.24 7.49
C SER A 61 11.21 9.29 8.44
N LEU A 62 11.20 8.00 8.11
CA LEU A 62 11.88 6.93 8.84
C LEU A 62 12.85 6.24 7.89
N ALA A 63 14.00 5.78 8.43
CA ALA A 63 14.96 4.98 7.67
C ALA A 63 15.61 3.97 8.61
N ASN A 64 15.61 2.70 8.25
CA ASN A 64 16.27 1.65 9.00
C ASN A 64 16.46 0.40 8.12
N GLY A 65 17.55 -0.35 8.33
CA GLY A 65 17.76 -1.66 7.71
C GLY A 65 17.68 -1.69 6.17
N GLY A 66 17.97 -0.55 5.49
CA GLY A 66 17.87 -0.47 4.03
C GLY A 66 16.48 -0.06 3.49
N THR A 67 15.49 0.13 4.36
CA THR A 67 14.15 0.61 3.99
C THR A 67 13.97 2.06 4.42
N ARG A 68 13.32 2.88 3.58
CA ARG A 68 12.93 4.26 3.88
C ARG A 68 11.44 4.41 3.70
N LEU A 69 10.78 5.04 4.68
CA LEU A 69 9.34 5.21 4.71
C LEU A 69 9.00 6.68 4.97
N LYS A 70 8.05 7.23 4.21
CA LYS A 70 7.45 8.53 4.48
C LYS A 70 5.98 8.35 4.80
N VAL A 71 5.53 8.89 5.92
CA VAL A 71 4.17 8.73 6.44
C VAL A 71 3.54 10.09 6.69
N LEU A 72 2.31 10.29 6.24
CA LEU A 72 1.54 11.50 6.52
C LEU A 72 0.71 11.32 7.79
N SER A 73 0.57 12.39 8.58
CA SER A 73 -0.42 12.40 9.67
C SER A 73 -1.86 12.36 9.15
N TYR A 74 -2.13 12.77 7.92
CA TYR A 74 -3.41 12.61 7.23
C TYR A 74 -3.56 11.17 6.75
N GLY A 75 -4.59 10.47 7.23
CA GLY A 75 -4.90 9.09 6.86
C GLY A 75 -3.89 8.05 7.33
N GLY A 76 -2.84 8.41 8.09
CA GLY A 76 -1.71 7.50 8.33
C GLY A 76 -1.08 7.01 7.03
N ILE A 77 -1.12 7.84 5.99
CA ILE A 77 -0.77 7.48 4.61
C ILE A 77 0.71 7.19 4.47
N VAL A 78 1.06 6.03 3.95
CA VAL A 78 2.38 5.73 3.41
C VAL A 78 2.52 6.46 2.07
N GLN A 79 3.18 7.62 2.10
CA GLN A 79 3.36 8.48 0.93
C GLN A 79 4.49 7.97 0.03
N SER A 80 5.52 7.34 0.62
CA SER A 80 6.65 6.77 -0.09
C SER A 80 7.23 5.60 0.69
N LEU A 81 7.57 4.54 -0.03
CA LEU A 81 8.30 3.38 0.48
C LEU A 81 9.46 3.11 -0.47
N GLU A 82 10.68 3.40 -0.04
CA GLU A 82 11.87 3.24 -0.87
C GLU A 82 12.68 2.02 -0.41
N ILE A 83 12.97 1.13 -1.35
CA ILE A 83 13.78 -0.07 -1.13
C ILE A 83 14.84 -0.20 -2.25
N PRO A 84 16.02 -0.79 -1.97
CA PRO A 84 17.05 -1.00 -2.99
C PRO A 84 16.67 -2.12 -3.96
N ASP A 85 17.22 -2.08 -5.17
CA ASP A 85 17.25 -3.21 -6.10
C ASP A 85 18.49 -4.09 -5.86
N ARG A 86 18.64 -5.17 -6.64
CA ARG A 86 19.82 -6.07 -6.60
C ARG A 86 21.17 -5.38 -6.81
N HIS A 87 21.19 -4.14 -7.30
CA HIS A 87 22.38 -3.31 -7.48
C HIS A 87 22.53 -2.22 -6.42
N GLY A 88 21.66 -2.22 -5.40
CA GLY A 88 21.63 -1.22 -4.33
C GLY A 88 21.00 0.12 -4.73
N ARG A 89 20.34 0.23 -5.89
CA ARG A 89 19.67 1.46 -6.34
C ARG A 89 18.28 1.55 -5.75
N TYR A 90 18.01 2.62 -5.00
CA TYR A 90 16.71 2.85 -4.38
C TYR A 90 15.67 3.30 -5.39
N ALA A 91 14.44 2.82 -5.23
CA ALA A 91 13.24 3.35 -5.87
C ALA A 91 12.09 3.41 -4.87
N ASN A 92 11.21 4.40 -5.02
CA ASN A 92 9.91 4.39 -4.38
C ASN A 92 9.06 3.30 -5.06
N VAL A 93 8.56 2.34 -4.28
CA VAL A 93 7.75 1.21 -4.77
C VAL A 93 6.27 1.34 -4.39
N SER A 94 5.86 2.50 -3.85
CA SER A 94 4.45 2.78 -3.53
C SER A 94 3.91 3.91 -4.40
N LEU A 95 2.71 3.72 -4.97
CA LEU A 95 1.98 4.79 -5.66
C LEU A 95 1.48 5.81 -4.63
N GLY A 96 1.45 7.08 -5.01
CA GLY A 96 1.00 8.18 -4.17
C GLY A 96 1.16 9.52 -4.86
N TYR A 97 0.92 10.58 -4.11
CA TYR A 97 1.03 11.96 -4.58
C TYR A 97 2.15 12.71 -3.85
N ASP A 98 2.61 13.81 -4.44
CA ASP A 98 3.64 14.67 -3.86
C ASP A 98 3.08 15.84 -3.03
N ASN A 99 1.76 16.07 -3.07
CA ASN A 99 1.08 17.16 -2.40
C ASN A 99 -0.18 16.71 -1.65
N LEU A 100 -0.61 17.51 -0.67
CA LEU A 100 -1.77 17.21 0.18
C LEU A 100 -3.10 17.32 -0.58
N ASP A 101 -3.23 18.30 -1.47
CA ASP A 101 -4.50 18.58 -2.17
C ASP A 101 -4.94 17.39 -3.01
N ALA A 102 -4.00 16.70 -3.67
CA ALA A 102 -4.28 15.49 -4.42
C ALA A 102 -4.79 14.33 -3.53
N TYR A 103 -4.26 14.19 -2.30
CA TYR A 103 -4.78 13.21 -1.33
C TYR A 103 -6.17 13.57 -0.82
N VAL A 104 -6.44 14.85 -0.58
CA VAL A 104 -7.76 15.32 -0.10
C VAL A 104 -8.83 15.19 -1.19
N ALA A 105 -8.50 15.47 -2.42
CA ALA A 105 -9.41 15.35 -3.57
C ALA A 105 -9.59 13.89 -4.04
N GLY A 106 -8.60 13.03 -3.77
CA GLY A 106 -8.55 11.66 -4.29
C GLY A 106 -9.45 10.68 -3.54
N THR A 107 -9.91 9.66 -4.28
CA THR A 107 -10.72 8.55 -3.76
C THR A 107 -10.01 7.21 -3.87
N THR A 108 -8.70 7.23 -4.15
CA THR A 108 -7.91 6.03 -4.46
C THR A 108 -7.34 5.30 -3.26
N PHE A 109 -7.40 5.89 -2.07
CA PHE A 109 -6.89 5.33 -0.81
C PHE A 109 -5.38 5.05 -0.81
N PHE A 110 -4.58 5.65 -1.71
CA PHE A 110 -3.14 5.38 -1.81
C PHE A 110 -2.43 5.45 -0.46
N GLY A 111 -1.84 4.32 -0.03
CA GLY A 111 -1.06 4.18 1.18
C GLY A 111 -1.81 4.33 2.49
N ALA A 112 -3.12 4.54 2.47
CA ALA A 112 -3.90 4.95 3.65
C ALA A 112 -4.11 3.81 4.65
N THR A 113 -4.19 4.18 5.92
CA THR A 113 -4.79 3.34 6.96
C THR A 113 -6.31 3.33 6.76
N ILE A 114 -6.87 2.14 6.59
CA ILE A 114 -8.29 1.92 6.32
C ILE A 114 -9.01 1.50 7.60
N GLY A 115 -10.15 2.12 7.82
CA GLY A 115 -11.07 1.85 8.93
C GLY A 115 -12.27 2.83 8.91
N ARG A 116 -13.31 2.58 9.74
CA ARG A 116 -13.39 1.60 10.83
C ARG A 116 -13.46 0.14 10.30
N TYR A 117 -13.93 -0.03 9.04
CA TYR A 117 -14.08 -1.32 8.40
C TYR A 117 -13.48 -1.29 7.00
N GLY A 118 -12.41 -2.07 6.81
CA GLY A 118 -11.76 -2.25 5.51
C GLY A 118 -12.60 -3.08 4.57
N ASN A 119 -12.55 -2.73 3.28
CA ASN A 119 -13.37 -3.29 2.23
C ASN A 119 -14.88 -2.99 2.40
N ARG A 120 -15.76 -3.76 1.76
CA ARG A 120 -17.18 -3.46 1.61
C ARG A 120 -18.05 -4.03 2.74
N ILE A 121 -19.14 -3.33 3.04
CA ILE A 121 -20.34 -3.84 3.74
C ILE A 121 -21.54 -3.57 2.84
N ALA A 122 -22.26 -4.65 2.49
CA ALA A 122 -23.40 -4.64 1.59
C ALA A 122 -24.48 -3.64 2.03
N GLU A 123 -24.98 -2.83 1.10
CA GLU A 123 -26.01 -1.80 1.31
C GLU A 123 -25.72 -0.84 2.45
N GLY A 124 -24.45 -0.76 2.91
CA GLY A 124 -24.08 -0.01 4.09
C GLY A 124 -24.85 -0.46 5.34
N ARG A 125 -25.19 -1.74 5.50
CA ARG A 125 -26.03 -2.25 6.59
C ARG A 125 -25.45 -3.48 7.24
N PHE A 126 -25.64 -3.58 8.55
CA PHE A 126 -25.41 -4.82 9.30
C PHE A 126 -26.29 -4.86 10.55
N THR A 127 -26.50 -6.08 11.07
CA THR A 127 -27.19 -6.31 12.33
C THR A 127 -26.19 -6.76 13.38
N LEU A 128 -26.22 -6.11 14.55
CA LEU A 128 -25.40 -6.48 15.71
C LEU A 128 -26.27 -6.45 16.98
N ASP A 129 -26.30 -7.56 17.71
CA ASP A 129 -27.09 -7.75 18.93
C ASP A 129 -28.57 -7.35 18.74
N GLY A 130 -29.17 -7.75 17.61
CA GLY A 130 -30.56 -7.48 17.26
C GLY A 130 -30.86 -6.04 16.81
N LYS A 131 -29.85 -5.16 16.73
CA LYS A 131 -29.99 -3.80 16.22
C LYS A 131 -29.46 -3.69 14.80
N ASN A 132 -30.22 -3.01 13.93
CA ASN A 132 -29.80 -2.69 12.58
C ASN A 132 -29.03 -1.36 12.57
N TYR A 133 -27.87 -1.36 11.96
CA TYR A 133 -27.03 -0.19 11.75
C TYR A 133 -26.97 0.17 10.27
N ARG A 134 -26.99 1.48 10.00
CA ARG A 134 -26.81 2.03 8.64
C ARG A 134 -25.53 2.84 8.62
N LEU A 135 -24.66 2.49 7.68
CA LEU A 135 -23.37 3.14 7.46
C LEU A 135 -23.48 4.18 6.35
N SER A 136 -22.51 5.07 6.30
CA SER A 136 -22.29 5.95 5.15
C SER A 136 -22.01 5.13 3.91
N VAL A 137 -22.79 5.35 2.85
CA VAL A 137 -22.66 4.72 1.54
C VAL A 137 -21.76 5.62 0.66
N ASN A 138 -20.77 5.02 -0.01
CA ASN A 138 -19.78 5.73 -0.83
C ASN A 138 -19.25 4.93 -2.02
N ASP A 139 -19.83 3.74 -2.27
CA ASP A 139 -19.48 2.88 -3.41
C ASP A 139 -20.76 2.23 -3.95
N GLY A 140 -21.43 2.91 -4.90
CA GLY A 140 -22.76 2.53 -5.35
C GLY A 140 -23.74 2.51 -4.17
N GLU A 141 -24.30 1.32 -3.86
CA GLU A 141 -25.20 1.11 -2.71
C GLU A 141 -24.44 0.65 -1.44
N ASN A 142 -23.13 0.44 -1.53
CA ASN A 142 -22.34 -0.17 -0.48
C ASN A 142 -21.55 0.85 0.34
N SER A 143 -21.18 0.48 1.55
CA SER A 143 -20.15 1.18 2.33
C SER A 143 -18.79 0.56 2.04
N LEU A 144 -17.83 1.38 1.64
CA LEU A 144 -16.46 0.98 1.33
C LEU A 144 -15.48 1.71 2.25
N HIS A 145 -14.51 0.97 2.80
CA HIS A 145 -13.38 1.49 3.55
C HIS A 145 -13.73 2.46 4.69
N GLY A 146 -14.87 2.18 5.37
CA GLY A 146 -15.31 2.98 6.52
C GLY A 146 -16.26 4.13 6.17
N GLY A 147 -16.68 4.25 4.89
CA GLY A 147 -17.63 5.26 4.41
C GLY A 147 -16.97 6.52 3.86
N ALA A 148 -17.76 7.53 3.52
CA ALA A 148 -17.34 8.73 2.79
C ALA A 148 -16.21 9.53 3.48
N ARG A 149 -16.09 9.43 4.79
CA ARG A 149 -15.02 10.06 5.59
C ARG A 149 -14.43 9.05 6.57
N GLY A 150 -13.89 7.96 6.03
CA GLY A 150 -13.19 6.91 6.77
C GLY A 150 -11.86 7.37 7.37
N PHE A 151 -11.10 6.46 7.93
CA PHE A 151 -9.83 6.72 8.61
C PHE A 151 -8.76 7.33 7.70
N ASN A 152 -8.84 7.05 6.40
CA ASN A 152 -8.00 7.64 5.35
C ASN A 152 -8.11 9.16 5.24
N THR A 153 -9.21 9.76 5.72
CA THR A 153 -9.46 11.22 5.67
C THR A 153 -9.21 11.94 7.00
N LYS A 154 -8.73 11.24 8.02
CA LYS A 154 -8.52 11.79 9.36
C LYS A 154 -7.08 12.23 9.56
N VAL A 155 -6.88 13.30 10.33
CA VAL A 155 -5.54 13.64 10.81
C VAL A 155 -5.31 12.87 12.11
N TRP A 156 -4.33 11.99 12.09
CA TRP A 156 -3.94 11.18 13.22
C TRP A 156 -2.95 11.95 14.10
N ASP A 157 -3.04 11.75 15.41
CA ASP A 157 -2.00 12.16 16.32
C ASP A 157 -0.83 11.18 16.21
N VAL A 158 0.38 11.72 15.95
CA VAL A 158 1.55 10.91 15.62
C VAL A 158 2.68 11.14 16.60
N GLU A 159 3.08 10.08 17.28
CA GLU A 159 4.19 10.04 18.23
C GLU A 159 5.35 9.20 17.67
N PRO A 160 6.54 9.79 17.43
CA PRO A 160 7.69 9.03 16.99
C PRO A 160 8.32 8.28 18.17
N PHE A 161 8.87 7.09 17.90
CA PHE A 161 9.62 6.34 18.89
C PHE A 161 10.87 5.69 18.32
N THR A 162 11.78 5.34 19.23
CA THR A 162 12.91 4.43 18.98
C THR A 162 12.90 3.37 20.08
N SER A 163 13.07 2.11 19.71
CA SER A 163 13.09 0.98 20.65
C SER A 163 14.24 0.03 20.28
N GLY A 164 15.31 0.06 21.06
CA GLY A 164 16.54 -0.62 20.69
C GLY A 164 17.08 -0.09 19.35
N SER A 165 17.17 -0.96 18.36
CA SER A 165 17.59 -0.62 16.99
C SER A 165 16.43 -0.34 16.04
N ASP A 166 15.19 -0.39 16.49
CA ASP A 166 14.00 -0.16 15.69
C ASP A 166 13.53 1.28 15.81
N VAL A 167 12.91 1.80 14.74
CA VAL A 167 12.32 3.14 14.70
C VAL A 167 10.87 3.07 14.25
N GLY A 168 10.02 3.96 14.74
CA GLY A 168 8.63 3.88 14.34
C GLY A 168 7.80 5.09 14.72
N LEU A 169 6.51 4.97 14.42
CA LEU A 169 5.46 5.94 14.70
C LEU A 169 4.28 5.24 15.37
N HIS A 170 3.77 5.82 16.44
CA HIS A 170 2.45 5.51 16.96
C HIS A 170 1.47 6.53 16.38
N LEU A 171 0.43 6.06 15.74
CA LEU A 171 -0.65 6.86 15.18
C LEU A 171 -1.91 6.61 16.00
N HIS A 172 -2.48 7.64 16.58
CA HIS A 172 -3.66 7.55 17.43
C HIS A 172 -4.84 8.28 16.79
N TYR A 173 -6.02 7.65 16.81
CA TYR A 173 -7.26 8.27 16.38
C TYR A 173 -8.42 7.82 17.30
N VAL A 174 -9.27 8.77 17.68
CA VAL A 174 -10.50 8.48 18.40
C VAL A 174 -11.67 8.71 17.45
N SER A 175 -12.30 7.62 17.01
CA SER A 175 -13.49 7.64 16.18
C SER A 175 -14.72 7.70 17.09
N PRO A 176 -15.50 8.80 17.11
CA PRO A 176 -16.63 8.96 18.04
C PRO A 176 -17.76 7.98 17.72
N ASP A 177 -18.63 7.76 18.72
CA ASP A 177 -19.87 7.00 18.53
C ASP A 177 -20.71 7.59 17.40
N GLY A 178 -21.16 6.75 16.48
CA GLY A 178 -21.96 7.15 15.31
C GLY A 178 -21.14 7.68 14.13
N GLU A 179 -19.80 7.77 14.21
CA GLU A 179 -19.00 8.17 13.06
C GLU A 179 -19.25 7.24 11.88
N MET A 180 -19.63 7.79 10.73
CA MET A 180 -20.06 7.06 9.51
C MET A 180 -21.13 5.99 9.76
N GLY A 181 -21.87 6.07 10.88
CA GLY A 181 -22.94 5.15 11.27
C GLY A 181 -22.49 3.99 12.17
N TYR A 182 -21.19 3.86 12.45
CA TYR A 182 -20.68 2.80 13.34
C TYR A 182 -20.99 3.07 14.81
N PRO A 183 -21.48 2.07 15.57
CA PRO A 183 -21.75 2.24 16.99
C PRO A 183 -20.48 2.25 17.84
N GLY A 184 -20.55 2.95 18.97
CA GLY A 184 -19.50 3.02 19.98
C GLY A 184 -18.34 3.94 19.60
N THR A 185 -17.72 4.51 20.64
CA THR A 185 -16.45 5.23 20.49
C THR A 185 -15.34 4.21 20.33
N LEU A 186 -14.56 4.32 19.24
CA LEU A 186 -13.41 3.47 18.98
C LEU A 186 -12.12 4.27 19.19
N ARG A 187 -11.26 3.80 20.09
CA ARG A 187 -9.89 4.31 20.23
C ARG A 187 -8.96 3.38 19.45
N ALA A 188 -8.46 3.87 18.32
CA ALA A 188 -7.57 3.13 17.43
C ALA A 188 -6.14 3.61 17.60
N LYS A 189 -5.22 2.66 17.62
CA LYS A 189 -3.78 2.87 17.56
C LYS A 189 -3.21 2.04 16.42
N VAL A 190 -2.47 2.66 15.53
CA VAL A 190 -1.68 1.98 14.50
C VAL A 190 -0.21 2.27 14.76
N THR A 191 0.61 1.22 14.79
CA THR A 191 2.05 1.37 14.99
C THR A 191 2.78 0.94 13.74
N TYR A 192 3.53 1.87 13.14
CA TYR A 192 4.47 1.57 12.05
C TYR A 192 5.87 1.45 12.62
N THR A 193 6.49 0.30 12.41
CA THR A 193 7.85 0.04 12.86
C THR A 193 8.74 -0.36 11.69
N LEU A 194 9.86 0.32 11.51
CA LEU A 194 10.95 -0.16 10.67
C LEU A 194 11.97 -0.87 11.57
N THR A 195 12.14 -2.17 11.36
CA THR A 195 13.10 -2.98 12.11
C THR A 195 14.53 -2.75 11.61
N ARG A 196 15.50 -3.14 12.40
CA ARG A 196 16.94 -3.13 12.01
C ARG A 196 17.23 -3.94 10.73
N HIS A 197 16.33 -4.86 10.37
CA HIS A 197 16.46 -5.71 9.17
C HIS A 197 15.75 -5.11 7.95
N GLY A 198 15.13 -3.93 8.09
CA GLY A 198 14.39 -3.27 7.02
C GLY A 198 12.94 -3.72 6.88
N ASP A 199 12.43 -4.59 7.75
CA ASP A 199 11.02 -4.95 7.71
C ASP A 199 10.16 -3.75 8.12
N TRP A 200 9.08 -3.53 7.41
CA TRP A 200 8.01 -2.64 7.82
C TRP A 200 6.89 -3.44 8.48
N ARG A 201 6.77 -3.29 9.78
CA ARG A 201 5.74 -3.93 10.60
C ARG A 201 4.62 -2.93 10.89
N ILE A 202 3.39 -3.39 10.76
CA ILE A 202 2.17 -2.66 11.12
C ILE A 202 1.45 -3.45 12.22
N ASP A 203 1.30 -2.82 13.38
CA ASP A 203 0.45 -3.34 14.46
C ASP A 203 -0.79 -2.46 14.58
N TYR A 204 -1.96 -3.10 14.61
CA TYR A 204 -3.24 -2.43 14.84
C TYR A 204 -3.77 -2.83 16.20
N GLU A 205 -4.19 -1.84 16.96
CA GLU A 205 -4.90 -2.02 18.23
C GLU A 205 -6.15 -1.14 18.26
N ALA A 206 -7.25 -1.66 18.79
CA ALA A 206 -8.44 -0.86 19.06
C ALA A 206 -9.24 -1.36 20.26
N VAL A 207 -9.85 -0.43 20.97
CA VAL A 207 -10.82 -0.70 22.05
C VAL A 207 -12.09 0.14 21.84
N THR A 208 -13.21 -0.35 22.36
CA THR A 208 -14.51 0.31 22.20
C THR A 208 -15.25 0.36 23.52
N ASP A 209 -16.17 1.35 23.67
CA ASP A 209 -17.11 1.46 24.79
C ASP A 209 -18.44 0.75 24.55
N ARG A 210 -18.74 0.34 23.30
CA ARG A 210 -19.94 -0.43 22.89
C ARG A 210 -19.59 -1.49 21.87
N PRO A 211 -20.42 -2.56 21.72
CA PRO A 211 -20.25 -3.51 20.62
C PRO A 211 -20.24 -2.79 19.26
N THR A 212 -19.26 -3.11 18.46
CA THR A 212 -19.07 -2.56 17.10
C THR A 212 -18.38 -3.58 16.19
N VAL A 213 -18.21 -3.25 14.92
CA VAL A 213 -17.44 -4.03 13.96
C VAL A 213 -16.15 -3.29 13.60
N VAL A 214 -15.03 -4.03 13.54
CA VAL A 214 -13.69 -3.47 13.26
C VAL A 214 -12.95 -4.38 12.30
N ASN A 215 -12.39 -3.80 11.25
CA ASN A 215 -11.50 -4.46 10.31
C ASN A 215 -10.51 -3.42 9.77
N LEU A 216 -9.33 -3.34 10.37
CA LEU A 216 -8.31 -2.36 9.98
C LEU A 216 -7.32 -2.98 9.02
N THR A 217 -6.92 -2.22 7.99
CA THR A 217 -5.91 -2.62 7.01
C THR A 217 -5.13 -1.41 6.51
N ASN A 218 -4.13 -1.64 5.64
CA ASN A 218 -3.39 -0.60 4.93
C ASN A 218 -3.53 -0.81 3.43
N HIS A 219 -3.75 0.27 2.69
CA HIS A 219 -4.04 0.27 1.26
C HIS A 219 -2.85 0.78 0.42
N THR A 220 -1.64 0.34 0.74
CA THR A 220 -0.47 0.66 -0.09
C THR A 220 -0.58 -0.03 -1.44
N TYR A 221 -0.43 0.75 -2.51
CA TYR A 221 -0.32 0.22 -3.87
C TYR A 221 1.15 0.01 -4.20
N TYR A 222 1.52 -1.21 -4.49
CA TYR A 222 2.89 -1.59 -4.81
C TYR A 222 3.13 -1.65 -6.32
N ASN A 223 4.30 -1.15 -6.72
CA ASN A 223 4.95 -1.49 -7.97
C ASN A 223 6.46 -1.67 -7.70
N LEU A 224 6.93 -2.92 -7.66
CA LEU A 224 8.31 -3.22 -7.27
C LEU A 224 9.35 -2.81 -8.33
N ALA A 225 8.92 -2.56 -9.57
CA ALA A 225 9.78 -1.96 -10.59
C ALA A 225 10.06 -0.47 -10.31
N GLY A 226 9.20 0.17 -9.50
CA GLY A 226 9.25 1.58 -9.10
C GLY A 226 7.95 2.30 -9.44
N GLU A 227 7.61 3.32 -8.64
CA GLU A 227 6.47 4.20 -8.89
C GLU A 227 6.62 4.88 -10.24
N GLY A 228 5.55 4.86 -11.05
CA GLY A 228 5.55 5.43 -12.41
C GLY A 228 6.34 4.63 -13.45
N SER A 229 6.82 3.42 -13.14
CA SER A 229 7.55 2.56 -14.08
C SER A 229 6.66 1.86 -15.12
N GLY A 230 5.33 1.88 -14.94
CA GLY A 230 4.35 1.19 -15.78
C GLY A 230 3.71 0.00 -15.09
N SER A 231 3.33 -1.02 -15.85
CA SER A 231 2.48 -2.11 -15.39
C SER A 231 3.16 -3.10 -14.44
N ILE A 232 2.35 -3.62 -13.47
CA ILE A 232 2.74 -4.72 -12.55
C ILE A 232 2.52 -6.12 -13.17
N TYR A 233 2.15 -6.21 -14.45
CA TYR A 233 1.72 -7.49 -15.04
C TYR A 233 2.83 -8.52 -15.15
N ASP A 234 4.10 -8.10 -15.20
CA ASP A 234 5.26 -8.98 -15.20
C ASP A 234 5.73 -9.38 -13.79
N HIS A 235 5.16 -8.78 -12.74
CA HIS A 235 5.42 -9.21 -11.38
C HIS A 235 4.87 -10.62 -11.14
N GLU A 236 5.68 -11.44 -10.46
CA GLU A 236 5.28 -12.78 -10.02
C GLU A 236 4.62 -12.71 -8.64
N LEU A 237 3.43 -13.25 -8.52
CA LEU A 237 2.67 -13.34 -7.27
C LEU A 237 2.52 -14.78 -6.83
N TRP A 238 2.73 -15.04 -5.55
CA TRP A 238 2.37 -16.27 -4.84
C TRP A 238 1.50 -15.94 -3.63
N LEU A 239 0.45 -16.75 -3.41
CA LEU A 239 -0.46 -16.62 -2.27
C LEU A 239 -0.68 -18.00 -1.61
N ALA A 240 -0.55 -18.04 -0.26
CA ALA A 240 -0.89 -19.23 0.55
C ALA A 240 -2.41 -19.34 0.74
N ALA A 241 -3.16 -19.45 -0.36
CA ALA A 241 -4.61 -19.46 -0.37
C ALA A 241 -5.16 -20.40 -1.42
N GLY A 242 -5.79 -21.49 -0.99
CA GLY A 242 -6.46 -22.46 -1.86
C GLY A 242 -7.88 -22.08 -2.23
N ARG A 243 -8.41 -20.96 -1.67
CA ARG A 243 -9.78 -20.46 -1.91
C ARG A 243 -9.80 -18.94 -1.96
N TYR A 244 -10.87 -18.40 -2.56
CA TYR A 244 -11.19 -16.97 -2.58
C TYR A 244 -12.69 -16.77 -2.36
N THR A 245 -13.13 -15.56 -2.06
CA THR A 245 -14.55 -15.20 -1.99
C THR A 245 -14.99 -14.63 -3.33
N PRO A 246 -15.83 -15.36 -4.13
CA PRO A 246 -16.45 -14.79 -5.31
C PRO A 246 -17.37 -13.63 -4.95
N THR A 247 -17.49 -12.66 -5.86
CA THR A 247 -18.30 -11.47 -5.65
C THR A 247 -19.44 -11.38 -6.65
N ASP A 248 -20.49 -10.66 -6.29
CA ASP A 248 -21.55 -10.22 -7.19
C ASP A 248 -21.12 -9.00 -8.03
N ALA A 249 -22.06 -8.40 -8.76
CA ALA A 249 -21.83 -7.23 -9.61
C ALA A 249 -21.46 -5.96 -8.80
N GLY A 250 -21.80 -5.90 -7.53
CA GLY A 250 -21.44 -4.83 -6.57
C GLY A 250 -20.12 -5.08 -5.86
N LEU A 251 -19.38 -6.12 -6.26
CA LEU A 251 -18.16 -6.59 -5.63
C LEU A 251 -18.34 -6.98 -4.15
N ILE A 252 -19.54 -7.42 -3.79
CA ILE A 252 -19.88 -7.98 -2.48
C ILE A 252 -19.68 -9.49 -2.51
N PRO A 253 -19.00 -10.09 -1.50
CA PRO A 253 -18.88 -11.55 -1.43
C PRO A 253 -20.23 -12.26 -1.43
N THR A 254 -20.34 -13.31 -2.21
CA THR A 254 -21.58 -14.13 -2.28
C THR A 254 -21.79 -15.04 -1.05
N GLY A 255 -20.78 -15.10 -0.16
CA GLY A 255 -20.76 -16.06 0.96
C GLY A 255 -20.05 -17.37 0.63
N GLU A 256 -19.81 -17.66 -0.65
CA GLU A 256 -19.05 -18.83 -1.09
C GLU A 256 -17.55 -18.68 -0.80
N LEU A 257 -16.88 -19.79 -0.52
CA LEU A 257 -15.42 -19.92 -0.48
C LEU A 257 -14.99 -20.84 -1.65
N ALA A 258 -14.91 -20.28 -2.86
CA ALA A 258 -14.60 -21.00 -4.10
C ALA A 258 -13.13 -21.44 -4.15
N ARG A 259 -12.87 -22.61 -4.75
CA ARG A 259 -11.51 -23.11 -4.96
C ARG A 259 -10.80 -22.31 -6.05
N VAL A 260 -9.50 -22.00 -5.84
CA VAL A 260 -8.68 -21.31 -6.86
C VAL A 260 -8.16 -22.25 -7.93
N LYS A 261 -7.99 -23.55 -7.62
CA LYS A 261 -7.37 -24.55 -8.52
C LYS A 261 -8.11 -24.64 -9.84
N GLY A 262 -7.37 -24.50 -10.94
CA GLY A 262 -7.92 -24.54 -12.31
C GLY A 262 -8.60 -23.25 -12.76
N THR A 263 -8.47 -22.16 -11.99
CA THR A 263 -9.01 -20.84 -12.33
C THR A 263 -7.89 -19.81 -12.48
N PRO A 264 -8.16 -18.61 -13.02
CA PRO A 264 -7.20 -17.50 -13.04
C PRO A 264 -6.70 -17.07 -11.64
N PHE A 265 -7.46 -17.40 -10.59
CA PHE A 265 -7.16 -17.07 -9.19
C PHE A 265 -6.13 -18.02 -8.53
N ASP A 266 -5.65 -19.05 -9.25
CA ASP A 266 -4.65 -19.97 -8.69
C ASP A 266 -3.25 -19.33 -8.65
N PHE A 267 -2.92 -18.72 -7.52
CA PHE A 267 -1.60 -18.23 -7.16
C PHE A 267 -0.88 -19.11 -6.13
N THR A 268 -1.31 -20.38 -5.96
CA THR A 268 -0.64 -21.34 -5.06
C THR A 268 0.76 -21.72 -5.53
N ARG A 269 1.11 -21.38 -6.75
CA ARG A 269 2.47 -21.36 -7.30
C ARG A 269 2.76 -19.98 -7.88
N PRO A 270 4.01 -19.48 -7.78
CA PRO A 270 4.36 -18.19 -8.35
C PRO A 270 4.00 -18.13 -9.84
N LYS A 271 3.33 -17.08 -10.25
CA LYS A 271 3.02 -16.79 -11.65
C LYS A 271 2.91 -15.29 -11.90
N GLN A 272 3.18 -14.86 -13.11
CA GLN A 272 2.99 -13.48 -13.53
C GLN A 272 1.50 -13.08 -13.42
N ILE A 273 1.25 -11.89 -12.90
CA ILE A 273 -0.10 -11.33 -12.74
C ILE A 273 -0.77 -11.19 -14.11
N GLY A 274 -0.01 -10.73 -15.11
CA GLY A 274 -0.49 -10.51 -16.47
C GLY A 274 -0.93 -11.77 -17.21
N ARG A 275 -0.47 -12.96 -16.76
CA ARG A 275 -0.75 -14.23 -17.42
C ARG A 275 -2.23 -14.50 -17.62
N ASP A 276 -3.03 -14.27 -16.58
CA ASP A 276 -4.45 -14.67 -16.56
C ASP A 276 -5.41 -13.49 -16.38
N ILE A 277 -4.93 -12.27 -16.11
CA ILE A 277 -5.77 -11.10 -15.77
C ILE A 277 -6.75 -10.71 -16.88
N ARG A 278 -6.43 -11.04 -18.15
CA ARG A 278 -7.26 -10.73 -19.33
C ARG A 278 -8.11 -11.91 -19.80
N THR A 279 -8.20 -13.00 -19.01
CA THR A 279 -9.09 -14.11 -19.35
C THR A 279 -10.56 -13.70 -19.20
N GLY A 280 -11.46 -14.30 -20.00
CA GLY A 280 -12.90 -14.03 -19.94
C GLY A 280 -13.59 -14.66 -18.72
N HIS A 281 -12.90 -14.88 -17.62
CA HIS A 281 -13.50 -15.40 -16.39
C HIS A 281 -14.49 -14.39 -15.81
N PRO A 282 -15.76 -14.77 -15.48
CA PRO A 282 -16.81 -13.82 -15.07
C PRO A 282 -16.37 -12.87 -13.94
N GLN A 283 -15.69 -13.38 -12.93
CA GLN A 283 -15.19 -12.59 -11.81
C GLN A 283 -14.18 -11.52 -12.23
N LEU A 284 -13.26 -11.83 -13.16
CA LEU A 284 -12.29 -10.86 -13.69
C LEU A 284 -12.98 -9.82 -14.60
N VAL A 285 -13.99 -10.23 -15.37
CA VAL A 285 -14.77 -9.31 -16.22
C VAL A 285 -15.53 -8.32 -15.34
N THR A 286 -16.20 -8.79 -14.29
CA THR A 286 -16.94 -7.94 -13.34
C THR A 286 -16.04 -6.94 -12.63
N ALA A 287 -14.92 -7.41 -12.09
CA ALA A 287 -13.98 -6.59 -11.34
C ALA A 287 -12.98 -5.81 -12.22
N LYS A 288 -13.00 -6.01 -13.56
CA LYS A 288 -12.04 -5.46 -14.54
C LYS A 288 -10.59 -5.88 -14.26
N GLY A 289 -10.39 -6.99 -13.57
CA GLY A 289 -9.10 -7.53 -13.10
C GLY A 289 -9.28 -8.26 -11.78
N PHE A 290 -8.19 -8.39 -11.01
CA PHE A 290 -8.30 -8.94 -9.66
C PHE A 290 -8.77 -7.84 -8.69
N ASP A 291 -9.81 -8.13 -7.93
CA ASP A 291 -10.30 -7.36 -6.77
C ASP A 291 -11.04 -8.30 -5.83
N HIS A 292 -10.31 -9.27 -5.30
CA HIS A 292 -10.91 -10.39 -4.57
C HIS A 292 -10.15 -10.67 -3.28
N ASN A 293 -10.89 -11.05 -2.24
CA ASN A 293 -10.32 -11.55 -1.01
C ASN A 293 -9.93 -13.02 -1.17
N PHE A 294 -8.67 -13.32 -0.93
CA PHE A 294 -8.11 -14.66 -0.87
C PHE A 294 -8.17 -15.18 0.56
N VAL A 295 -8.73 -16.38 0.72
CA VAL A 295 -8.89 -17.06 2.01
C VAL A 295 -7.57 -17.74 2.36
N LEU A 296 -6.85 -17.20 3.31
CA LEU A 296 -5.54 -17.73 3.73
C LEU A 296 -5.70 -19.10 4.41
N ASP A 297 -4.98 -20.11 3.93
CA ASP A 297 -5.11 -21.50 4.37
C ASP A 297 -4.86 -21.68 5.88
N LYS A 298 -4.08 -20.77 6.49
CA LYS A 298 -3.79 -20.77 7.93
C LYS A 298 -4.94 -20.28 8.81
N GLY A 299 -5.95 -19.59 8.24
CA GLY A 299 -6.99 -18.90 9.01
C GLY A 299 -6.45 -17.76 9.88
N VAL A 300 -7.13 -17.46 11.00
CA VAL A 300 -6.64 -16.53 12.03
C VAL A 300 -5.57 -17.22 12.86
N THR A 301 -4.44 -16.56 13.10
CA THR A 301 -3.32 -17.10 13.88
C THR A 301 -2.89 -16.17 15.01
N ALA A 302 -2.24 -16.70 16.05
CA ALA A 302 -1.76 -15.89 17.16
C ALA A 302 -0.51 -15.06 16.83
N ARG A 303 0.17 -15.37 15.71
CA ARG A 303 1.38 -14.68 15.24
C ARG A 303 1.35 -14.58 13.72
N PRO A 304 1.97 -13.56 13.12
CA PRO A 304 2.09 -13.45 11.67
C PRO A 304 2.74 -14.69 11.04
N VAL A 305 2.15 -15.20 9.97
CA VAL A 305 2.64 -16.31 9.14
C VAL A 305 2.81 -15.78 7.73
N HIS A 306 3.89 -16.17 7.04
CA HIS A 306 4.15 -15.79 5.65
C HIS A 306 3.06 -16.33 4.71
N VAL A 307 2.45 -15.43 3.95
CA VAL A 307 1.26 -15.74 3.12
C VAL A 307 1.31 -15.17 1.71
N VAL A 308 2.18 -14.17 1.46
CA VAL A 308 2.32 -13.53 0.15
C VAL A 308 3.79 -13.40 -0.20
N THR A 309 4.13 -13.70 -1.45
CA THR A 309 5.38 -13.26 -2.09
C THR A 309 5.05 -12.56 -3.39
N LEU A 310 5.47 -11.32 -3.54
CA LEU A 310 5.43 -10.54 -4.78
C LEU A 310 6.86 -10.26 -5.21
N ARG A 311 7.20 -10.49 -6.47
CA ARG A 311 8.55 -10.30 -7.00
C ARG A 311 8.51 -9.59 -8.35
N ASP A 312 9.36 -8.59 -8.50
CA ASP A 312 9.76 -8.05 -9.80
C ASP A 312 11.08 -8.69 -10.23
N THR A 313 11.06 -9.44 -11.32
CA THR A 313 12.22 -10.21 -11.77
C THR A 313 13.34 -9.33 -12.33
N ASP A 314 13.00 -8.15 -12.85
CA ASP A 314 13.96 -7.25 -13.48
C ASP A 314 14.80 -6.47 -12.46
N SER A 315 14.17 -5.90 -11.44
CA SER A 315 14.88 -5.23 -10.35
C SER A 315 15.43 -6.20 -9.31
N GLY A 316 14.85 -7.40 -9.20
CA GLY A 316 15.10 -8.37 -8.14
C GLY A 316 14.30 -8.12 -6.87
N ARG A 317 13.65 -6.95 -6.73
CA ARG A 317 12.89 -6.61 -5.52
C ARG A 317 11.81 -7.64 -5.25
N THR A 318 11.77 -8.07 -4.00
CA THR A 318 10.81 -9.06 -3.50
C THR A 318 10.16 -8.51 -2.24
N LEU A 319 8.83 -8.52 -2.21
CA LEU A 319 8.02 -8.23 -1.02
C LEU A 319 7.47 -9.56 -0.50
N ARG A 320 7.71 -9.85 0.80
CA ARG A 320 7.05 -10.93 1.53
C ARG A 320 6.14 -10.34 2.58
N ILE A 321 4.88 -10.80 2.62
CA ILE A 321 3.94 -10.39 3.66
C ILE A 321 3.66 -11.57 4.58
N SER A 322 3.82 -11.30 5.87
CA SER A 322 3.38 -12.19 6.95
C SER A 322 2.28 -11.51 7.75
N THR A 323 1.21 -12.22 8.08
CA THR A 323 0.08 -11.66 8.83
C THR A 323 -0.59 -12.71 9.71
N ASP A 324 -1.29 -12.26 10.75
CA ASP A 324 -2.19 -13.08 11.56
C ASP A 324 -3.64 -13.05 11.04
N GLN A 325 -3.95 -12.21 10.05
CA GLN A 325 -5.28 -12.05 9.45
C GLN A 325 -5.70 -13.28 8.62
N PRO A 326 -7.03 -13.57 8.51
CA PRO A 326 -7.53 -14.74 7.80
C PRO A 326 -7.59 -14.59 6.28
N GLY A 327 -7.46 -13.36 5.76
CA GLY A 327 -7.59 -13.05 4.34
C GLY A 327 -6.60 -12.01 3.87
N VAL A 328 -6.45 -11.94 2.56
CA VAL A 328 -5.76 -10.86 1.86
C VAL A 328 -6.57 -10.47 0.62
N GLN A 329 -6.95 -9.20 0.53
CA GLN A 329 -7.49 -8.65 -0.71
C GLN A 329 -6.34 -8.43 -1.67
N PHE A 330 -6.44 -8.98 -2.87
CA PHE A 330 -5.58 -8.66 -3.99
C PHE A 330 -6.36 -7.81 -4.99
N TYR A 331 -5.94 -6.55 -5.14
CA TYR A 331 -6.49 -5.58 -6.08
C TYR A 331 -5.41 -5.17 -7.09
N SER A 332 -5.66 -5.32 -8.37
CA SER A 332 -4.68 -5.11 -9.44
C SER A 332 -4.74 -3.72 -10.09
N GLY A 333 -5.22 -2.69 -9.36
CA GLY A 333 -5.25 -1.31 -9.87
C GLY A 333 -6.26 -1.09 -11.00
N ASN A 334 -7.38 -1.79 -10.98
CA ASN A 334 -8.34 -1.88 -12.09
C ASN A 334 -9.02 -0.56 -12.46
N PHE A 335 -9.11 0.37 -11.51
CA PHE A 335 -9.81 1.66 -11.66
C PHE A 335 -8.85 2.85 -11.82
N LEU A 336 -7.54 2.60 -11.99
CA LEU A 336 -6.58 3.62 -12.39
C LEU A 336 -6.76 3.90 -13.89
N ASP A 337 -7.23 5.09 -14.24
CA ASP A 337 -7.73 5.41 -15.59
C ASP A 337 -6.83 6.34 -16.41
N GLY A 338 -5.67 6.71 -15.88
CA GLY A 338 -4.71 7.62 -16.54
C GLY A 338 -4.95 9.10 -16.24
N THR A 339 -5.91 9.45 -15.39
CA THR A 339 -6.20 10.85 -15.02
C THR A 339 -5.43 11.32 -13.79
N LEU A 340 -4.95 10.39 -12.96
CA LEU A 340 -4.23 10.69 -11.73
C LEU A 340 -2.74 10.87 -12.00
N VAL A 341 -2.17 12.00 -11.59
CA VAL A 341 -0.74 12.30 -11.71
C VAL A 341 -0.04 11.91 -10.42
N GLY A 342 0.86 10.94 -10.48
CA GLY A 342 1.61 10.42 -9.36
C GLY A 342 2.77 11.30 -8.91
N ALA A 343 3.47 10.85 -7.85
CA ALA A 343 4.58 11.58 -7.25
C ALA A 343 5.77 11.80 -8.22
N SER A 344 5.95 10.93 -9.21
CA SER A 344 6.96 11.07 -10.28
C SER A 344 6.54 12.02 -11.41
N GLY A 345 5.33 12.60 -11.36
CA GLY A 345 4.76 13.39 -12.46
C GLY A 345 4.21 12.54 -13.62
N ARG A 346 4.16 11.21 -13.47
CA ARG A 346 3.56 10.29 -14.44
C ARG A 346 2.12 9.97 -14.06
N THR A 347 1.28 9.71 -15.06
CA THR A 347 -0.12 9.30 -14.82
C THR A 347 -0.20 7.81 -14.49
N TYR A 348 -1.10 7.46 -13.59
CA TYR A 348 -1.38 6.07 -13.22
C TYR A 348 -2.49 5.49 -14.08
N ARG A 349 -2.23 4.34 -14.69
CA ARG A 349 -3.15 3.60 -15.56
C ARG A 349 -3.50 2.26 -14.93
N GLN A 350 -4.52 1.62 -15.47
CA GLN A 350 -4.90 0.26 -15.06
C GLN A 350 -3.69 -0.67 -15.05
N GLY A 351 -3.44 -1.28 -13.88
CA GLY A 351 -2.32 -2.18 -13.70
C GLY A 351 -0.98 -1.52 -13.36
N ASP A 352 -0.90 -0.21 -13.12
CA ASP A 352 0.36 0.45 -12.74
C ASP A 352 0.72 0.25 -11.26
N GLY A 353 -0.19 -0.33 -10.47
CA GLY A 353 0.05 -0.71 -9.09
C GLY A 353 -0.95 -1.73 -8.60
N LEU A 354 -0.62 -2.44 -7.54
CA LEU A 354 -1.49 -3.42 -6.89
C LEU A 354 -1.54 -3.22 -5.38
N ALA A 355 -2.69 -3.51 -4.76
CA ALA A 355 -2.81 -3.56 -3.30
C ALA A 355 -2.92 -5.00 -2.79
N LEU A 356 -2.35 -5.23 -1.60
CA LEU A 356 -2.36 -6.51 -0.87
C LEU A 356 -2.79 -6.22 0.57
N GLU A 357 -4.10 -6.15 0.78
CA GLU A 357 -4.69 -5.72 2.04
C GLU A 357 -4.96 -6.94 2.93
N THR A 358 -4.14 -7.13 3.96
CA THR A 358 -4.36 -8.17 4.96
C THR A 358 -5.51 -7.77 5.87
N GLN A 359 -6.56 -8.60 5.94
CA GLN A 359 -7.82 -8.22 6.58
C GLN A 359 -8.69 -9.45 6.93
N HIS A 360 -9.78 -9.22 7.66
CA HIS A 360 -10.94 -10.11 7.67
C HIS A 360 -11.68 -9.99 6.33
N PHE A 361 -12.54 -10.99 6.04
CA PHE A 361 -13.24 -11.01 4.75
C PHE A 361 -14.20 -9.83 4.61
N PRO A 362 -14.35 -9.26 3.40
CA PRO A 362 -15.35 -8.23 3.15
C PRO A 362 -16.74 -8.73 3.55
N ASP A 363 -17.60 -7.82 3.98
CA ASP A 363 -18.98 -8.08 4.40
C ASP A 363 -19.16 -9.14 5.52
N SER A 364 -18.12 -9.46 6.29
CA SER A 364 -18.20 -10.45 7.38
C SER A 364 -19.35 -10.20 8.37
N PRO A 365 -19.77 -8.95 8.70
CA PRO A 365 -20.92 -8.74 9.58
C PRO A 365 -22.24 -9.34 9.09
N ASN A 366 -22.37 -9.53 7.76
CA ASN A 366 -23.55 -10.09 7.11
C ASN A 366 -23.42 -11.58 6.77
N HIS A 367 -22.23 -12.16 6.98
CA HIS A 367 -21.94 -13.58 6.72
C HIS A 367 -21.53 -14.32 7.99
N PRO A 368 -22.44 -14.96 8.73
CA PRO A 368 -22.11 -15.65 10.00
C PRO A 368 -21.06 -16.76 9.87
N ALA A 369 -20.87 -17.31 8.66
CA ALA A 369 -19.86 -18.32 8.40
C ALA A 369 -18.43 -17.73 8.21
N PHE A 370 -18.31 -16.42 8.05
CA PHE A 370 -17.02 -15.74 7.93
C PHE A 370 -16.42 -15.46 9.32
N PRO A 371 -15.10 -15.28 9.44
CA PRO A 371 -14.47 -14.87 10.68
C PRO A 371 -15.09 -13.59 11.24
N SER A 372 -15.46 -13.59 12.52
CA SER A 372 -16.15 -12.47 13.16
C SER A 372 -15.25 -11.24 13.28
N THR A 373 -15.83 -10.07 12.96
CA THR A 373 -15.20 -8.75 13.09
C THR A 373 -15.78 -7.94 14.27
N VAL A 374 -16.58 -8.57 15.14
CA VAL A 374 -17.22 -7.91 16.27
C VAL A 374 -16.21 -7.63 17.38
N LEU A 375 -16.08 -6.37 17.77
CA LEU A 375 -15.34 -5.94 18.94
C LEU A 375 -16.32 -5.53 20.06
N ARG A 376 -16.08 -6.04 21.26
CA ARG A 376 -16.91 -5.78 22.46
C ARG A 376 -16.13 -5.00 23.52
N PRO A 377 -16.80 -4.22 24.38
CA PRO A 377 -16.17 -3.60 25.55
C PRO A 377 -15.39 -4.60 26.38
N GLY A 378 -14.23 -4.18 26.89
CA GLY A 378 -13.32 -5.04 27.66
C GLY A 378 -12.48 -6.00 26.80
N ARG A 379 -12.67 -6.02 25.48
CA ARG A 379 -11.80 -6.74 24.54
C ARG A 379 -10.96 -5.76 23.75
N THR A 380 -9.78 -6.21 23.35
CA THR A 380 -8.89 -5.44 22.46
C THR A 380 -8.81 -6.13 21.11
N TYR A 381 -9.11 -5.40 20.03
CA TYR A 381 -8.74 -5.80 18.68
C TYR A 381 -7.23 -5.68 18.53
N ARG A 382 -6.58 -6.73 18.06
CA ARG A 382 -5.14 -6.73 17.75
C ARG A 382 -4.88 -7.54 16.52
N THR A 383 -4.14 -6.94 15.57
CA THR A 383 -3.64 -7.65 14.40
C THR A 383 -2.29 -7.10 13.99
N THR A 384 -1.49 -7.95 13.34
CA THR A 384 -0.14 -7.60 12.90
C THR A 384 0.09 -8.04 11.47
N THR A 385 0.70 -7.16 10.69
CA THR A 385 1.23 -7.47 9.36
C THR A 385 2.69 -7.02 9.26
N VAL A 386 3.53 -7.86 8.68
CA VAL A 386 4.96 -7.59 8.48
C VAL A 386 5.26 -7.67 6.99
N HIS A 387 5.85 -6.61 6.45
CA HIS A 387 6.34 -6.51 5.08
C HIS A 387 7.86 -6.60 5.12
N SER A 388 8.42 -7.69 4.59
CA SER A 388 9.86 -7.90 4.48
C SER A 388 10.30 -7.71 3.03
N PHE A 389 11.41 -7.03 2.82
CA PHE A 389 11.91 -6.66 1.51
C PHE A 389 13.30 -7.26 1.27
N ASP A 390 13.49 -7.83 0.06
CA ASP A 390 14.76 -8.34 -0.45
C ASP A 390 14.95 -7.92 -1.92
N ALA A 391 16.20 -8.04 -2.42
CA ALA A 391 16.50 -7.82 -3.83
C ALA A 391 17.68 -8.68 -4.34
#